data_bd07736c9eefce2a4c77652b02e17d59
#
_entry.id   bd07736c9eefce2a4c77652b02e17d59
#
_cell.length_a   1.000
_cell.length_b   1.000
_cell.length_c   1.000
_cell.angle_alpha   90.00
_cell.angle_beta   90.00
_cell.angle_gamma   90.00
#
_symmetry.space_group_name_H-M   'P 1'
#
loop_
_entity.id
_entity.type
_entity.pdbx_description
1 polymer ?
#
loop_
_entity_poly.entity_id
_entity_poly.type
_entity_poly.pdbx_seq_one_letter_code
_entity_poly.pdbx_strand_id
1 'polypeptide(L)'
;MQKRKLYLILEGERVYARFITLPRINNKNKINELIKNELIYEFKDIDNILYSYDILKKNKTIMESIIFCINIGNNNMLKKYMLECKNIAGIYSIQFSVLNLYKDYIKEKNYIFLFKHKKYTYIILYAEKKLIYSNFIYEEEGNNKIRKVLKKAKELRINLDTIYGINIEKDFIKGEFKDYRFISLENLKKRIIKK
;
A
#
# COMPACT_ATOMS: atom_id res chain seq x y z
N MET A 1 25.17 -12.92 -22.08
CA MET A 1 24.56 -11.62 -21.81
C MET A 1 23.53 -11.77 -20.68
N GLN A 2 23.75 -11.13 -19.54
CA GLN A 2 22.73 -11.08 -18.47
C GLN A 2 21.52 -10.26 -18.97
N LYS A 3 20.35 -10.86 -19.03
CA LYS A 3 19.11 -10.16 -19.35
C LYS A 3 18.83 -9.16 -18.21
N ARG A 4 18.89 -7.88 -18.49
CA ARG A 4 18.52 -6.83 -17.51
C ARG A 4 17.06 -7.00 -17.11
N LYS A 5 16.80 -7.07 -15.81
CA LYS A 5 15.45 -7.10 -15.25
C LYS A 5 14.94 -5.68 -15.12
N LEU A 6 13.74 -5.41 -15.60
CA LEU A 6 13.06 -4.12 -15.47
C LEU A 6 12.09 -4.17 -14.28
N TYR A 7 12.18 -3.19 -13.41
CA TYR A 7 11.23 -2.97 -12.31
C TYR A 7 10.53 -1.64 -12.54
N LEU A 8 9.20 -1.64 -12.48
CA LEU A 8 8.40 -0.45 -12.65
C LEU A 8 7.88 0.01 -11.28
N ILE A 9 8.00 1.31 -10.99
CA ILE A 9 7.42 1.92 -9.78
C ILE A 9 6.28 2.83 -10.22
N LEU A 10 5.08 2.55 -9.72
CA LEU A 10 3.88 3.31 -9.99
C LEU A 10 3.73 4.44 -8.99
N GLU A 11 3.46 5.64 -9.47
CA GLU A 11 3.20 6.85 -8.68
C GLU A 11 1.75 7.31 -8.89
N GLY A 12 1.09 7.76 -7.81
CA GLY A 12 -0.26 8.31 -7.88
C GLY A 12 -1.37 7.29 -8.15
N GLU A 13 -1.07 5.99 -8.02
CA GLU A 13 -2.06 4.94 -8.19
C GLU A 13 -2.67 4.54 -6.85
N ARG A 14 -3.99 4.37 -6.84
CA ARG A 14 -4.70 3.83 -5.68
C ARG A 14 -4.48 2.33 -5.63
N VAL A 15 -3.97 1.87 -4.49
CA VAL A 15 -3.89 0.44 -4.20
C VAL A 15 -5.05 0.08 -3.29
N TYR A 16 -5.92 -0.78 -3.80
CA TYR A 16 -7.00 -1.38 -3.01
C TYR A 16 -6.47 -2.63 -2.33
N ALA A 17 -6.66 -2.71 -1.03
CA ALA A 17 -6.34 -3.89 -0.25
C ALA A 17 -7.64 -4.53 0.21
N ARG A 18 -7.80 -5.82 -0.09
CA ARG A 18 -8.97 -6.60 0.31
C ARG A 18 -8.55 -7.85 1.07
N PHE A 19 -9.15 -8.06 2.23
CA PHE A 19 -9.01 -9.31 2.98
C PHE A 19 -10.06 -10.31 2.50
N ILE A 20 -9.61 -11.53 2.23
CA ILE A 20 -10.48 -12.64 1.83
C ILE A 20 -10.13 -13.89 2.63
N THR A 21 -11.12 -14.75 2.78
CA THR A 21 -10.96 -16.09 3.34
C THR A 21 -11.19 -17.10 2.21
N LEU A 22 -10.20 -17.93 1.96
CA LEU A 22 -10.25 -18.97 0.94
C LEU A 22 -10.19 -20.36 1.58
N PRO A 23 -10.72 -21.40 0.94
CA PRO A 23 -10.45 -22.77 1.34
C PRO A 23 -8.94 -23.04 1.36
N ARG A 24 -8.48 -23.92 2.24
CA ARG A 24 -7.07 -24.31 2.24
C ARG A 24 -6.73 -25.09 0.97
N ILE A 25 -5.98 -24.47 0.11
CA ILE A 25 -5.50 -25.03 -1.15
C ILE A 25 -3.99 -24.85 -1.19
N ASN A 26 -3.26 -25.88 -1.64
CA ASN A 26 -1.81 -25.81 -1.81
C ASN A 26 -1.41 -25.52 -3.28
N ASN A 27 -2.34 -25.69 -4.21
CA ASN A 27 -2.09 -25.45 -5.63
C ASN A 27 -2.21 -23.95 -5.93
N LYS A 28 -1.10 -23.33 -6.32
CA LYS A 28 -1.00 -21.90 -6.64
C LYS A 28 -1.94 -21.46 -7.78
N ASN A 29 -2.14 -22.32 -8.79
CA ASN A 29 -3.03 -21.99 -9.91
C ASN A 29 -4.48 -21.93 -9.45
N LYS A 30 -4.92 -22.88 -8.63
CA LYS A 30 -6.27 -22.87 -8.04
C LYS A 30 -6.49 -21.67 -7.12
N ILE A 31 -5.47 -21.25 -6.35
CA ILE A 31 -5.55 -20.02 -5.55
C ILE A 31 -5.75 -18.81 -6.48
N ASN A 32 -4.97 -18.71 -7.55
CA ASN A 32 -5.12 -17.62 -8.52
C ASN A 32 -6.50 -17.58 -9.18
N GLU A 33 -7.06 -18.74 -9.53
CA GLU A 33 -8.43 -18.84 -10.09
C GLU A 33 -9.47 -18.32 -9.10
N LEU A 34 -9.41 -18.75 -7.84
CA LEU A 34 -10.32 -18.26 -6.80
C LEU A 34 -10.21 -16.76 -6.60
N ILE A 35 -8.98 -16.23 -6.55
CA ILE A 35 -8.75 -14.79 -6.42
C ILE A 35 -9.31 -14.05 -7.64
N LYS A 36 -9.12 -14.55 -8.85
CA LYS A 36 -9.71 -13.97 -10.06
C LYS A 36 -11.23 -13.92 -9.99
N ASN A 37 -11.86 -15.00 -9.57
CA ASN A 37 -13.32 -15.04 -9.41
C ASN A 37 -13.83 -14.01 -8.40
N GLU A 38 -13.14 -13.85 -7.26
CA GLU A 38 -13.45 -12.82 -6.28
C GLU A 38 -13.31 -11.39 -6.86
N LEU A 39 -12.28 -11.17 -7.66
CA LEU A 39 -12.06 -9.88 -8.30
C LEU A 39 -13.10 -9.59 -9.40
N ILE A 40 -13.48 -10.59 -10.20
CA ILE A 40 -14.55 -10.47 -11.20
C ILE A 40 -15.89 -10.16 -10.52
N TYR A 41 -16.19 -10.82 -9.41
CA TYR A 41 -17.40 -10.55 -8.65
C TYR A 41 -17.47 -9.10 -8.17
N GLU A 42 -16.34 -8.53 -7.73
CA GLU A 42 -16.28 -7.16 -7.21
C GLU A 42 -16.22 -6.08 -8.30
N PHE A 43 -15.35 -6.28 -9.29
CA PHE A 43 -15.04 -5.25 -10.29
C PHE A 43 -15.77 -5.47 -11.63
N LYS A 44 -16.46 -6.60 -11.81
CA LYS A 44 -17.13 -7.06 -13.04
C LYS A 44 -16.17 -7.29 -14.21
N ASP A 45 -15.21 -6.41 -14.42
CA ASP A 45 -14.15 -6.50 -15.41
C ASP A 45 -12.79 -6.34 -14.74
N ILE A 46 -11.86 -7.25 -15.03
CA ILE A 46 -10.51 -7.26 -14.44
C ILE A 46 -9.39 -7.09 -15.47
N ASP A 47 -9.70 -6.83 -16.74
CA ASP A 47 -8.69 -6.71 -17.81
C ASP A 47 -7.69 -5.57 -17.56
N ASN A 48 -8.13 -4.56 -16.82
CA ASN A 48 -7.31 -3.41 -16.41
C ASN A 48 -6.85 -3.48 -14.96
N ILE A 49 -6.98 -4.63 -14.28
CA ILE A 49 -6.61 -4.78 -12.88
C ILE A 49 -5.33 -5.60 -12.76
N LEU A 50 -4.27 -4.97 -12.27
CA LEU A 50 -3.12 -5.67 -11.76
C LEU A 50 -3.38 -6.08 -10.32
N TYR A 51 -3.08 -7.32 -9.98
CA TYR A 51 -3.22 -7.79 -8.61
C TYR A 51 -2.05 -8.66 -8.17
N SER A 52 -1.85 -8.65 -6.87
CA SER A 52 -1.00 -9.60 -6.15
C SER A 52 -1.68 -10.00 -4.86
N TYR A 53 -1.21 -11.06 -4.22
CA TYR A 53 -1.76 -11.49 -2.94
C TYR A 53 -0.69 -12.04 -2.03
N ASP A 54 -0.96 -11.92 -0.72
CA ASP A 54 -0.19 -12.56 0.33
C ASP A 54 -1.10 -13.41 1.21
N ILE A 55 -0.57 -14.54 1.68
CA ILE A 55 -1.28 -15.41 2.62
C ILE A 55 -0.83 -15.02 4.02
N LEU A 56 -1.78 -14.48 4.80
CA LEU A 56 -1.52 -13.98 6.16
C LEU A 56 -1.54 -15.09 7.20
N LYS A 57 -2.47 -16.04 7.04
CA LYS A 57 -2.66 -17.15 7.98
C LYS A 57 -3.20 -18.37 7.27
N LYS A 58 -2.76 -19.55 7.70
CA LYS A 58 -3.29 -20.85 7.25
C LYS A 58 -3.65 -21.68 8.47
N ASN A 59 -4.83 -22.29 8.43
CA ASN A 59 -5.20 -23.35 9.37
C ASN A 59 -5.55 -24.66 8.62
N LYS A 60 -6.21 -25.59 9.27
CA LYS A 60 -6.50 -26.91 8.64
C LYS A 60 -7.50 -26.82 7.48
N THR A 61 -8.41 -25.87 7.48
CA THR A 61 -9.56 -25.78 6.55
C THR A 61 -9.55 -24.55 5.67
N ILE A 62 -9.05 -23.42 6.17
CA ILE A 62 -9.07 -22.12 5.49
C ILE A 62 -7.71 -21.44 5.49
N MET A 63 -7.56 -20.48 4.60
CA MET A 63 -6.48 -19.51 4.59
C MET A 63 -7.02 -18.08 4.48
N GLU A 64 -6.49 -17.20 5.31
CA GLU A 64 -6.73 -15.76 5.26
C GLU A 64 -5.70 -15.13 4.34
N SER A 65 -6.14 -14.36 3.39
CA SER A 65 -5.28 -13.71 2.39
C SER A 65 -5.63 -12.24 2.26
N ILE A 66 -4.66 -11.45 1.84
CA ILE A 66 -4.85 -10.06 1.43
C ILE A 66 -4.55 -9.97 -0.07
N ILE A 67 -5.45 -9.34 -0.81
CA ILE A 67 -5.27 -9.05 -2.23
C ILE A 67 -4.97 -7.56 -2.36
N PHE A 68 -3.95 -7.23 -3.14
CA PHE A 68 -3.62 -5.86 -3.53
C PHE A 68 -3.98 -5.66 -4.99
N CYS A 69 -4.82 -4.68 -5.28
CA CYS A 69 -5.31 -4.41 -6.63
C CYS A 69 -4.97 -2.97 -7.05
N ILE A 70 -4.52 -2.81 -8.28
CA ILE A 70 -4.29 -1.51 -8.92
C ILE A 70 -5.04 -1.50 -10.24
N ASN A 71 -5.92 -0.51 -10.43
CA ASN A 71 -6.56 -0.29 -11.72
C ASN A 71 -5.63 0.54 -12.61
N ILE A 72 -5.19 -0.06 -13.72
CA ILE A 72 -4.30 0.57 -14.72
C ILE A 72 -5.06 1.08 -15.95
N GLY A 73 -6.40 1.09 -15.91
CA GLY A 73 -7.23 1.44 -17.07
C GLY A 73 -6.88 2.78 -17.72
N ASN A 74 -6.49 3.76 -16.93
CA ASN A 74 -6.11 5.09 -17.39
C ASN A 74 -4.59 5.27 -17.57
N ASN A 75 -3.78 4.22 -17.37
CA ASN A 75 -2.33 4.30 -17.46
C ASN A 75 -1.84 3.69 -18.79
N ASN A 76 -2.01 4.45 -19.88
CA ASN A 76 -1.61 4.01 -21.23
C ASN A 76 -0.11 3.72 -21.33
N MET A 77 0.73 4.45 -20.59
CA MET A 77 2.17 4.24 -20.60
C MET A 77 2.50 2.86 -20.00
N LEU A 78 1.90 2.51 -18.85
CA LEU A 78 2.11 1.22 -18.23
C LEU A 78 1.64 0.07 -19.13
N LYS A 79 0.44 0.20 -19.73
CA LYS A 79 -0.07 -0.77 -20.71
C LYS A 79 0.92 -0.98 -21.87
N LYS A 80 1.43 0.09 -22.44
CA LYS A 80 2.45 0.05 -23.50
C LYS A 80 3.69 -0.70 -23.04
N TYR A 81 4.25 -0.36 -21.87
CA TYR A 81 5.42 -1.07 -21.33
C TYR A 81 5.16 -2.54 -21.07
N MET A 82 3.98 -2.91 -20.58
CA MET A 82 3.62 -4.31 -20.37
C MET A 82 3.55 -5.12 -21.66
N LEU A 83 3.12 -4.49 -22.77
CA LEU A 83 3.06 -5.13 -24.08
C LEU A 83 4.42 -5.23 -24.76
N GLU A 84 5.26 -4.19 -24.65
CA GLU A 84 6.54 -4.08 -25.34
C GLU A 84 7.70 -4.72 -24.59
N CYS A 85 7.68 -4.72 -23.27
CA CYS A 85 8.80 -5.17 -22.44
C CYS A 85 8.64 -6.60 -21.95
N LYS A 86 9.28 -7.55 -22.61
CA LYS A 86 9.29 -8.98 -22.20
C LYS A 86 10.03 -9.27 -20.88
N ASN A 87 10.75 -8.30 -20.30
CA ASN A 87 11.65 -8.50 -19.17
C ASN A 87 11.21 -7.78 -17.88
N ILE A 88 9.92 -7.45 -17.74
CA ILE A 88 9.40 -6.87 -16.50
C ILE A 88 9.47 -7.92 -15.40
N ALA A 89 10.31 -7.65 -14.39
CA ALA A 89 10.50 -8.53 -13.23
C ALA A 89 9.54 -8.23 -12.08
N GLY A 90 9.01 -6.99 -12.03
CA GLY A 90 8.02 -6.60 -11.04
C GLY A 90 7.46 -5.20 -11.26
N ILE A 91 6.25 -5.00 -10.74
CA ILE A 91 5.56 -3.72 -10.72
C ILE A 91 5.23 -3.42 -9.26
N TYR A 92 5.69 -2.28 -8.77
CA TYR A 92 5.58 -1.88 -7.36
C TYR A 92 4.88 -0.53 -7.27
N SER A 93 4.04 -0.35 -6.27
CA SER A 93 3.56 0.99 -5.95
C SER A 93 4.56 1.71 -5.06
N ILE A 94 4.76 2.99 -5.29
CA ILE A 94 5.75 3.80 -4.59
C ILE A 94 5.50 3.80 -3.07
N GLN A 95 4.24 3.85 -2.63
CA GLN A 95 3.89 3.92 -1.22
C GLN A 95 4.38 2.71 -0.43
N PHE A 96 4.28 1.50 -0.99
CA PHE A 96 4.77 0.29 -0.32
C PHE A 96 6.28 0.12 -0.48
N SER A 97 6.84 0.58 -1.59
CA SER A 97 8.30 0.61 -1.77
C SER A 97 8.97 1.49 -0.72
N VAL A 98 8.42 2.68 -0.49
CA VAL A 98 8.94 3.61 0.52
C VAL A 98 8.69 3.06 1.94
N LEU A 99 7.49 2.56 2.24
CA LEU A 99 7.20 1.95 3.54
C LEU A 99 8.19 0.80 3.85
N ASN A 100 8.47 -0.06 2.88
CA ASN A 100 9.39 -1.18 3.05
C ASN A 100 10.83 -0.74 3.38
N LEU A 101 11.26 0.42 2.89
CA LEU A 101 12.58 0.98 3.23
C LEU A 101 12.69 1.40 4.71
N TYR A 102 11.57 1.66 5.36
CA TYR A 102 11.53 2.16 6.74
C TYR A 102 10.89 1.21 7.74
N LYS A 103 10.41 0.04 7.29
CA LYS A 103 9.68 -0.92 8.13
C LYS A 103 10.42 -1.31 9.41
N ASP A 104 11.74 -1.42 9.37
CA ASP A 104 12.57 -1.83 10.50
C ASP A 104 12.70 -0.73 11.57
N TYR A 105 12.34 0.49 11.24
CA TYR A 105 12.31 1.65 12.16
C TYR A 105 10.93 1.86 12.79
N ILE A 106 9.89 1.22 12.26
CA ILE A 106 8.52 1.31 12.75
C ILE A 106 8.32 0.24 13.81
N LYS A 107 8.13 0.67 15.07
CA LYS A 107 8.02 -0.24 16.23
C LYS A 107 6.58 -0.53 16.62
N GLU A 108 5.68 0.40 16.35
CA GLU A 108 4.27 0.30 16.71
C GLU A 108 3.54 -0.72 15.83
N LYS A 109 2.54 -1.40 16.43
CA LYS A 109 1.66 -2.32 15.70
C LYS A 109 0.59 -1.58 14.92
N ASN A 110 0.15 -0.43 15.46
CA ASN A 110 -0.89 0.43 14.91
C ASN A 110 -0.27 1.80 14.62
N TYR A 111 -0.27 2.20 13.37
CA TYR A 111 0.33 3.47 12.97
C TYR A 111 -0.27 3.98 11.66
N ILE A 112 -0.15 5.29 11.45
CA ILE A 112 -0.28 5.91 10.14
C ILE A 112 1.13 6.19 9.62
N PHE A 113 1.36 5.84 8.36
CA PHE A 113 2.55 6.23 7.63
C PHE A 113 2.18 7.24 6.56
N LEU A 114 2.81 8.40 6.60
CA LEU A 114 2.64 9.51 5.66
C LEU A 114 3.94 9.76 4.93
N PHE A 115 3.88 9.98 3.62
CA PHE A 115 5.01 10.54 2.92
C PHE A 115 4.58 11.40 1.74
N LYS A 116 5.30 12.49 1.53
CA LYS A 116 5.10 13.41 0.41
C LYS A 116 6.10 13.09 -0.68
N HIS A 117 5.60 12.94 -1.90
CA HIS A 117 6.41 12.77 -3.10
C HIS A 117 5.77 13.54 -4.25
N LYS A 118 6.50 14.53 -4.79
CA LYS A 118 5.95 15.46 -5.79
C LYS A 118 4.67 16.11 -5.27
N LYS A 119 3.58 16.06 -6.03
CA LYS A 119 2.25 16.59 -5.70
C LYS A 119 1.37 15.65 -4.87
N TYR A 120 1.89 14.48 -4.49
CA TYR A 120 1.11 13.47 -3.77
C TYR A 120 1.55 13.35 -2.32
N THR A 121 0.59 13.34 -1.40
CA THR A 121 0.80 12.88 -0.02
C THR A 121 0.14 11.52 0.13
N TYR A 122 0.93 10.50 0.34
CA TYR A 122 0.47 9.13 0.52
C TYR A 122 0.15 8.86 1.98
N ILE A 123 -0.94 8.14 2.23
CA ILE A 123 -1.42 7.77 3.55
C ILE A 123 -1.61 6.26 3.60
N ILE A 124 -0.98 5.63 4.57
CA ILE A 124 -1.13 4.20 4.83
C ILE A 124 -1.50 4.03 6.30
N LEU A 125 -2.59 3.32 6.58
CA LEU A 125 -2.99 2.91 7.92
C LEU A 125 -2.69 1.43 8.10
N TYR A 126 -1.88 1.12 9.08
CA TYR A 126 -1.56 -0.23 9.54
C TYR A 126 -2.14 -0.47 10.93
N ALA A 127 -2.73 -1.66 11.13
CA ALA A 127 -3.15 -2.12 12.44
C ALA A 127 -2.89 -3.63 12.57
N GLU A 128 -2.30 -4.04 13.70
CA GLU A 128 -1.97 -5.44 14.02
C GLU A 128 -1.22 -6.13 12.86
N LYS A 129 -0.25 -5.44 12.28
CA LYS A 129 0.55 -5.88 11.13
C LYS A 129 -0.25 -6.08 9.83
N LYS A 130 -1.49 -5.58 9.76
CA LYS A 130 -2.34 -5.64 8.57
C LYS A 130 -2.47 -4.25 7.94
N LEU A 131 -2.45 -4.18 6.63
CA LEU A 131 -2.79 -2.97 5.89
C LEU A 131 -4.30 -2.76 5.98
N ILE A 132 -4.75 -1.69 6.59
CA ILE A 132 -6.18 -1.37 6.73
C ILE A 132 -6.63 -0.40 5.65
N TYR A 133 -5.76 0.52 5.28
CA TYR A 133 -6.09 1.56 4.31
C TYR A 133 -4.84 2.07 3.60
N SER A 134 -4.96 2.34 2.31
CA SER A 134 -3.93 3.01 1.53
C SER A 134 -4.59 3.95 0.54
N ASN A 135 -4.14 5.20 0.47
CA ASN A 135 -4.59 6.19 -0.48
C ASN A 135 -3.52 7.28 -0.66
N PHE A 136 -3.79 8.22 -1.55
CA PHE A 136 -3.01 9.45 -1.69
C PHE A 136 -3.94 10.66 -1.78
N ILE A 137 -3.39 11.84 -1.47
CA ILE A 137 -4.04 13.15 -1.53
C ILE A 137 -3.25 13.99 -2.52
N TYR A 138 -3.93 14.65 -3.42
CA TYR A 138 -3.36 15.76 -4.17
C TYR A 138 -3.23 16.99 -3.26
N GLU A 139 -2.21 17.81 -3.44
CA GLU A 139 -2.05 19.05 -2.66
C GLU A 139 -3.29 19.94 -2.68
N GLU A 140 -4.02 19.94 -3.79
CA GLU A 140 -5.24 20.74 -4.01
C GLU A 140 -6.50 20.19 -3.33
N GLU A 141 -6.51 18.89 -2.93
CA GLU A 141 -7.72 18.22 -2.42
C GLU A 141 -8.01 18.46 -0.93
N GLY A 142 -7.10 19.11 -0.21
CA GLY A 142 -7.24 19.41 1.22
C GLY A 142 -7.30 18.17 2.12
N ASN A 143 -7.58 18.39 3.40
CA ASN A 143 -7.44 17.39 4.48
C ASN A 143 -8.60 16.39 4.62
N ASN A 144 -9.60 16.42 3.73
CA ASN A 144 -10.78 15.56 3.85
C ASN A 144 -10.46 14.05 3.84
N LYS A 145 -9.44 13.64 3.08
CA LYS A 145 -9.04 12.22 3.03
C LYS A 145 -8.37 11.77 4.32
N ILE A 146 -7.64 12.67 4.99
CA ILE A 146 -7.03 12.38 6.30
C ILE A 146 -8.13 12.11 7.33
N ARG A 147 -9.13 12.99 7.40
CA ARG A 147 -10.28 12.82 8.30
C ARG A 147 -10.99 11.48 8.08
N LYS A 148 -11.12 11.05 6.81
CA LYS A 148 -11.67 9.72 6.48
C LYS A 148 -10.83 8.58 7.05
N VAL A 149 -9.51 8.66 6.99
CA VAL A 149 -8.61 7.64 7.56
C VAL A 149 -8.75 7.60 9.07
N LEU A 150 -8.73 8.75 9.74
CA LEU A 150 -8.89 8.84 11.19
C LEU A 150 -10.27 8.34 11.64
N LYS A 151 -11.33 8.70 10.90
CA LYS A 151 -12.68 8.18 11.14
C LYS A 151 -12.71 6.66 11.01
N LYS A 152 -12.12 6.09 9.96
CA LYS A 152 -12.04 4.64 9.76
C LYS A 152 -11.28 3.95 10.89
N ALA A 153 -10.17 4.53 11.37
CA ALA A 153 -9.45 3.99 12.51
C ALA A 153 -10.32 3.94 13.78
N LYS A 154 -11.09 5.01 14.04
CA LYS A 154 -12.05 5.06 15.16
C LYS A 154 -13.18 4.02 15.03
N GLU A 155 -13.80 3.93 13.84
CA GLU A 155 -14.86 2.94 13.55
C GLU A 155 -14.39 1.50 13.79
N LEU A 156 -13.15 1.20 13.42
CA LEU A 156 -12.53 -0.11 13.63
C LEU A 156 -11.94 -0.29 15.03
N ARG A 157 -12.10 0.70 15.93
CA ARG A 157 -11.57 0.70 17.30
C ARG A 157 -10.05 0.45 17.36
N ILE A 158 -9.32 0.95 16.35
CA ILE A 158 -7.87 0.85 16.31
C ILE A 158 -7.31 1.87 17.31
N ASN A 159 -6.55 1.39 18.30
CA ASN A 159 -5.80 2.26 19.19
C ASN A 159 -4.60 2.82 18.42
N LEU A 160 -4.77 4.03 17.89
CA LEU A 160 -3.81 4.74 17.05
C LEU A 160 -3.28 5.95 17.84
N ASP A 161 -1.99 5.99 18.09
CA ASP A 161 -1.32 7.07 18.80
C ASP A 161 -0.11 7.65 18.06
N THR A 162 0.39 6.95 17.05
CA THR A 162 1.65 7.28 16.38
C THR A 162 1.47 7.44 14.86
N ILE A 163 2.10 8.49 14.36
CA ILE A 163 2.20 8.80 12.94
C ILE A 163 3.67 8.87 12.56
N TYR A 164 4.06 8.13 11.55
CA TYR A 164 5.36 8.20 10.93
C TYR A 164 5.30 9.05 9.66
N GLY A 165 6.25 9.95 9.46
CA GLY A 165 6.24 10.85 8.31
C GLY A 165 7.59 11.00 7.62
N ILE A 166 7.53 11.19 6.29
CA ILE A 166 8.68 11.53 5.44
C ILE A 166 8.27 12.69 4.55
N ASN A 167 9.09 13.74 4.50
CA ASN A 167 8.84 14.97 3.75
C ASN A 167 7.45 15.60 4.07
N ILE A 168 7.02 15.50 5.33
CA ILE A 168 5.74 16.04 5.79
C ILE A 168 5.97 17.32 6.56
N GLU A 169 5.29 18.39 6.16
CA GLU A 169 5.37 19.69 6.82
C GLU A 169 4.75 19.66 8.22
N LYS A 170 5.40 20.34 9.17
CA LYS A 170 4.93 20.35 10.57
C LYS A 170 3.53 20.94 10.72
N ASP A 171 3.18 21.93 9.92
CA ASP A 171 1.88 22.59 10.01
C ASP A 171 0.74 21.70 9.50
N PHE A 172 1.02 20.83 8.52
CA PHE A 172 0.11 19.77 8.11
C PHE A 172 -0.23 18.82 9.28
N ILE A 173 0.76 18.47 10.09
CA ILE A 173 0.57 17.59 11.25
C ILE A 173 -0.19 18.29 12.38
N LYS A 174 0.17 19.54 12.69
CA LYS A 174 -0.46 20.30 13.79
C LYS A 174 -1.96 20.51 13.62
N GLY A 175 -2.42 20.64 12.38
CA GLY A 175 -3.84 20.82 12.08
C GLY A 175 -4.69 19.59 12.33
N GLU A 176 -4.34 18.48 11.69
CA GLU A 176 -5.19 17.28 11.64
C GLU A 176 -4.79 16.17 12.62
N PHE A 177 -3.55 16.21 13.14
CA PHE A 177 -2.96 15.14 13.94
C PHE A 177 -2.39 15.64 15.28
N LYS A 178 -2.90 16.76 15.81
CA LYS A 178 -2.40 17.38 17.04
C LYS A 178 -2.33 16.44 18.25
N ASP A 179 -3.24 15.45 18.30
CA ASP A 179 -3.37 14.51 19.42
C ASP A 179 -2.50 13.25 19.23
N TYR A 180 -1.70 13.20 18.15
CA TYR A 180 -0.89 12.04 17.79
C TYR A 180 0.60 12.34 17.96
N ARG A 181 1.37 11.33 18.36
CA ARG A 181 2.84 11.42 18.38
C ARG A 181 3.38 11.32 16.95
N PHE A 182 3.99 12.39 16.46
CA PHE A 182 4.61 12.41 15.14
C PHE A 182 6.09 12.06 15.22
N ILE A 183 6.53 11.10 14.39
CA ILE A 183 7.92 10.66 14.26
C ILE A 183 8.36 10.88 12.81
N SER A 184 9.29 11.82 12.59
CA SER A 184 9.93 12.01 11.29
C SER A 184 10.99 10.94 11.08
N LEU A 185 10.91 10.25 9.93
CA LEU A 185 11.85 9.20 9.53
C LEU A 185 13.01 9.73 8.68
N GLU A 186 12.99 10.99 8.27
CA GLU A 186 14.03 11.60 7.41
C GLU A 186 15.43 11.55 8.01
N ASN A 187 15.53 11.83 9.31
CA ASN A 187 16.80 11.90 10.02
C ASN A 187 17.44 10.52 10.26
N LEU A 188 16.69 9.43 10.08
CA LEU A 188 17.20 8.08 10.30
C LEU A 188 18.11 7.61 9.16
N LYS A 189 17.84 8.00 7.92
CA LYS A 189 18.71 7.70 6.78
C LYS A 189 20.08 8.39 6.82
N LYS A 190 20.14 9.61 7.35
CA LYS A 190 21.43 10.34 7.48
C LYS A 190 22.44 9.64 8.39
N ARG A 191 21.98 8.77 9.29
CA ARG A 191 22.85 7.97 10.18
C ARG A 191 23.41 6.71 9.53
N ILE A 192 22.77 6.20 8.48
CA ILE A 192 23.21 4.96 7.79
C ILE A 192 24.29 5.25 6.75
N ILE A 193 24.28 6.42 6.12
CA ILE A 193 25.26 6.82 5.09
C ILE A 193 26.61 7.23 5.72
N LYS A 194 26.66 7.43 7.04
CA LYS A 194 27.86 7.78 7.79
C LYS A 194 28.58 6.61 8.48
N LYS A 195 28.15 5.38 8.24
CA LYS A 195 28.83 4.14 8.64
C LYS A 195 29.28 3.36 7.39
#